data_e2a2bf23b440ee91ce5307edffa1ce88
#
_entry.id   e2a2bf23b440ee91ce5307edffa1ce88
#
_cell.length_a   1.000
_cell.length_b   1.000
_cell.length_c   1.000
_cell.angle_alpha   90.00
_cell.angle_beta   90.00
_cell.angle_gamma   90.00
#
_symmetry.space_group_name_H-M   'P 1'
#
loop_
_entity.id
_entity.type
_entity.pdbx_description
1 polymer ?
#
loop_
_entity_poly.entity_id
_entity_poly.type
_entity_poly.pdbx_seq_one_letter_code
_entity_poly.pdbx_strand_id
1 'polypeptide(L)'
;MATTRGVLYVHTVPSALCPHVEWAAGGILGVPVKLDWTPQPAAQGTYRAELSWQAEAGTGAKLASALRGWQKLRFEVTEEPSNGAEGERYSFTPELGIFHATTGVHGDIMVPEERLKAAMLKAASGEADLTEEVERLLGRPWDDELEPFRYAGDGAPVRWLHQVV
;
A
#
# COMPACT_ATOMS: atom_id res chain seq x y z
N MET A 1 -8.51 -3.24 -23.35
CA MET A 1 -8.40 -3.36 -21.90
C MET A 1 -7.97 -2.04 -21.30
N ALA A 2 -8.58 -1.67 -20.20
CA ALA A 2 -8.26 -0.40 -19.55
C ALA A 2 -6.85 -0.45 -18.96
N THR A 3 -6.04 0.55 -19.29
CA THR A 3 -4.71 0.72 -18.75
C THR A 3 -4.76 1.75 -17.64
N THR A 4 -4.06 1.49 -16.56
CA THR A 4 -3.96 2.40 -15.43
C THR A 4 -2.51 2.54 -15.00
N ARG A 5 -2.28 3.44 -14.07
CA ARG A 5 -0.94 3.69 -13.50
C ARG A 5 -1.00 3.51 -12.00
N GLY A 6 0.16 3.28 -11.44
CA GLY A 6 0.28 3.21 -10.00
C GLY A 6 1.72 3.31 -9.56
N VAL A 7 1.91 3.16 -8.26
CA VAL A 7 3.24 3.19 -7.66
C VAL A 7 3.36 2.04 -6.67
N LEU A 8 4.50 1.38 -6.69
CA LEU A 8 4.90 0.45 -5.65
C LEU A 8 5.94 1.15 -4.78
N TYR A 9 5.66 1.29 -3.50
CA TYR A 9 6.60 1.81 -2.50
C TYR A 9 7.07 0.64 -1.66
N VAL A 10 8.34 0.26 -1.78
CA VAL A 10 8.93 -0.70 -0.84
C VAL A 10 9.64 0.11 0.21
N HIS A 11 9.10 0.12 1.42
CA HIS A 11 9.64 0.93 2.51
C HIS A 11 10.80 0.24 3.23
N THR A 12 10.67 -1.04 3.49
CA THR A 12 11.73 -1.82 4.13
C THR A 12 11.82 -3.20 3.51
N VAL A 13 13.03 -3.60 3.17
CA VAL A 13 13.30 -4.96 2.71
C VAL A 13 14.73 -5.31 3.09
N PRO A 14 15.00 -6.51 3.65
CA PRO A 14 16.36 -6.97 3.87
C PRO A 14 17.10 -7.11 2.55
N SER A 15 18.40 -6.86 2.53
CA SER A 15 19.19 -6.90 1.29
C SER A 15 19.02 -8.21 0.52
N ALA A 16 18.95 -9.32 1.24
CA ALA A 16 18.81 -10.64 0.62
C ALA A 16 17.52 -10.79 -0.19
N LEU A 17 16.47 -10.04 0.13
CA LEU A 17 15.19 -10.13 -0.55
C LEU A 17 15.02 -9.12 -1.68
N CYS A 18 15.93 -8.16 -1.83
CA CYS A 18 15.84 -7.18 -2.92
C CYS A 18 15.68 -7.83 -4.30
N PRO A 19 16.50 -8.83 -4.68
CA PRO A 19 16.31 -9.49 -5.97
C PRO A 19 14.98 -10.21 -6.09
N HIS A 20 14.45 -10.72 -4.99
CA HIS A 20 13.17 -11.42 -5.01
C HIS A 20 12.00 -10.46 -5.25
N VAL A 21 12.09 -9.25 -4.70
CA VAL A 21 11.08 -8.21 -4.94
C VAL A 21 11.10 -7.81 -6.42
N GLU A 22 12.28 -7.59 -6.97
CA GLU A 22 12.43 -7.26 -8.40
C GLU A 22 11.87 -8.37 -9.29
N TRP A 23 12.18 -9.61 -8.95
CA TRP A 23 11.70 -10.75 -9.71
C TRP A 23 10.17 -10.87 -9.64
N ALA A 24 9.59 -10.72 -8.45
CA ALA A 24 8.14 -10.81 -8.28
C ALA A 24 7.42 -9.68 -9.05
N ALA A 25 7.91 -8.45 -8.93
CA ALA A 25 7.33 -7.31 -9.64
C ALA A 25 7.44 -7.51 -11.15
N GLY A 26 8.60 -7.97 -11.63
CA GLY A 26 8.80 -8.26 -13.04
C GLY A 26 7.86 -9.33 -13.58
N GLY A 27 7.60 -10.36 -12.80
CA GLY A 27 6.65 -11.40 -13.15
C GLY A 27 5.23 -10.90 -13.32
N ILE A 28 4.82 -9.96 -12.47
CA ILE A 28 3.49 -9.35 -12.54
C ILE A 28 3.39 -8.37 -13.71
N LEU A 29 4.43 -7.53 -13.90
CA LEU A 29 4.42 -6.50 -14.92
C LEU A 29 4.77 -7.01 -16.32
N GLY A 30 5.33 -8.21 -16.40
CA GLY A 30 5.70 -8.82 -17.68
C GLY A 30 6.95 -8.22 -18.31
N VAL A 31 7.74 -7.48 -17.54
CA VAL A 31 9.01 -6.90 -17.99
C VAL A 31 10.04 -7.01 -16.87
N PRO A 32 11.34 -7.08 -17.20
CA PRO A 32 12.38 -7.08 -16.18
C PRO A 32 12.29 -5.80 -15.33
N VAL A 33 12.38 -5.95 -14.01
CA VAL A 33 12.35 -4.83 -13.09
C VAL A 33 13.69 -4.72 -12.38
N LYS A 34 14.24 -3.52 -12.38
CA LYS A 34 15.44 -3.16 -11.66
C LYS A 34 15.12 -1.95 -10.81
N LEU A 35 15.34 -2.03 -9.51
CA LEU A 35 15.01 -0.94 -8.59
C LEU A 35 16.27 -0.28 -8.06
N ASP A 36 16.16 1.02 -7.79
CA ASP A 36 17.25 1.78 -7.19
C ASP A 36 17.14 1.70 -5.68
N TRP A 37 17.75 0.66 -5.12
CA TRP A 37 17.72 0.44 -3.69
C TRP A 37 18.61 1.42 -2.95
N THR A 38 18.03 2.10 -1.95
CA THR A 38 18.78 2.96 -1.05
C THR A 38 18.54 2.51 0.38
N PRO A 39 19.50 2.73 1.30
CA PRO A 39 19.30 2.35 2.69
C PRO A 39 18.06 3.03 3.28
N GLN A 40 17.32 2.30 4.11
CA GLN A 40 16.19 2.84 4.86
C GLN A 40 16.72 3.37 6.21
N PRO A 41 16.75 4.72 6.41
CA PRO A 41 17.32 5.27 7.64
C PRO A 41 16.58 4.87 8.92
N ALA A 42 15.27 4.60 8.81
CA ALA A 42 14.45 4.27 9.97
C ALA A 42 14.59 2.81 10.41
N ALA A 43 15.24 1.95 9.61
CA ALA A 43 15.44 0.54 9.97
C ALA A 43 16.77 0.08 9.40
N GLN A 44 17.80 0.15 10.21
CA GLN A 44 19.15 -0.21 9.82
C GLN A 44 19.21 -1.63 9.25
N GLY A 45 19.93 -1.79 8.15
CA GLY A 45 20.06 -3.09 7.49
C GLY A 45 18.96 -3.38 6.48
N THR A 46 18.06 -2.44 6.27
CA THR A 46 17.02 -2.58 5.26
C THR A 46 17.16 -1.52 4.19
N TYR A 47 16.45 -1.75 3.07
CA TYR A 47 16.51 -0.89 1.88
C TYR A 47 15.12 -0.45 1.47
N ARG A 48 15.07 0.62 0.70
CA ARG A 48 13.84 1.18 0.17
C ARG A 48 13.96 1.45 -1.31
N ALA A 49 12.84 1.42 -2.02
CA ALA A 49 12.78 1.77 -3.44
C ALA A 49 11.35 2.11 -3.84
N GLU A 50 11.22 2.84 -4.93
CA GLU A 50 9.92 3.16 -5.53
C GLU A 50 9.90 2.70 -6.97
N LEU A 51 8.74 2.26 -7.43
CA LEU A 51 8.53 1.88 -8.82
C LEU A 51 7.20 2.43 -9.30
N SER A 52 7.26 3.38 -10.24
CA SER A 52 6.06 3.78 -10.97
C SER A 52 5.78 2.77 -12.07
N TRP A 53 4.54 2.34 -12.19
CA TRP A 53 4.18 1.31 -13.17
C TRP A 53 2.95 1.72 -13.96
N GLN A 54 2.82 1.12 -15.14
CA GLN A 54 1.67 1.29 -16.00
C GLN A 54 1.30 -0.08 -16.55
N ALA A 55 0.04 -0.49 -16.36
CA ALA A 55 -0.41 -1.82 -16.76
C ALA A 55 -1.94 -1.86 -16.76
N GLU A 56 -2.51 -3.04 -16.95
CA GLU A 56 -3.96 -3.21 -16.91
C GLU A 56 -4.51 -2.94 -15.51
N ALA A 57 -5.76 -2.52 -15.47
CA ALA A 57 -6.50 -2.39 -14.20
C ALA A 57 -6.47 -3.74 -13.46
N GLY A 58 -6.26 -3.69 -12.15
CA GLY A 58 -6.13 -4.90 -11.32
C GLY A 58 -4.68 -5.30 -11.04
N THR A 59 -3.71 -4.66 -11.68
CA THR A 59 -2.29 -4.96 -11.47
C THR A 59 -1.85 -4.67 -10.03
N GLY A 60 -2.40 -3.62 -9.41
CA GLY A 60 -2.08 -3.29 -8.01
C GLY A 60 -2.40 -4.44 -7.06
N ALA A 61 -3.54 -5.08 -7.25
CA ALA A 61 -3.93 -6.26 -6.46
C ALA A 61 -2.95 -7.41 -6.65
N LYS A 62 -2.50 -7.63 -7.88
CA LYS A 62 -1.55 -8.70 -8.19
C LYS A 62 -0.20 -8.45 -7.54
N LEU A 63 0.29 -7.20 -7.58
CA LEU A 63 1.53 -6.82 -6.92
C LEU A 63 1.43 -7.03 -5.42
N ALA A 64 0.37 -6.54 -4.79
CA ALA A 64 0.17 -6.69 -3.35
C ALA A 64 0.11 -8.18 -2.96
N SER A 65 -0.60 -8.97 -3.74
CA SER A 65 -0.75 -10.40 -3.49
C SER A 65 0.59 -11.13 -3.61
N ALA A 66 1.41 -10.76 -4.58
CA ALA A 66 2.73 -11.38 -4.77
C ALA A 66 3.70 -11.04 -3.64
N LEU A 67 3.61 -9.83 -3.07
CA LEU A 67 4.57 -9.37 -2.07
C LEU A 67 4.17 -9.64 -0.63
N ARG A 68 2.88 -9.77 -0.35
CA ARG A 68 2.40 -9.97 1.02
C ARG A 68 2.85 -11.27 1.68
N GLY A 69 3.31 -12.22 0.89
CA GLY A 69 3.82 -13.49 1.42
C GLY A 69 5.17 -13.35 2.13
N TRP A 70 5.89 -12.28 1.89
CA TRP A 70 7.20 -12.06 2.49
C TRP A 70 7.05 -11.15 3.72
N GLN A 71 7.02 -11.74 4.88
CA GLN A 71 6.64 -11.08 6.13
C GLN A 71 7.64 -10.07 6.66
N LYS A 72 8.80 -9.91 6.02
CA LYS A 72 9.78 -8.91 6.42
C LYS A 72 9.68 -7.62 5.64
N LEU A 73 8.73 -7.56 4.71
CA LEU A 73 8.51 -6.36 3.90
C LEU A 73 7.58 -5.39 4.59
N ARG A 74 7.80 -4.11 4.32
CA ARG A 74 6.80 -3.06 4.50
C ARG A 74 6.65 -2.40 3.14
N PHE A 75 5.44 -2.40 2.63
CA PHE A 75 5.21 -1.84 1.29
C PHE A 75 3.82 -1.24 1.15
N GLU A 76 3.68 -0.41 0.14
CA GLU A 76 2.38 0.12 -0.25
C GLU A 76 2.27 0.07 -1.77
N VAL A 77 1.06 -0.16 -2.25
CA VAL A 77 0.76 -0.15 -3.68
C VAL A 77 -0.43 0.77 -3.91
N THR A 78 -0.30 1.63 -4.92
CA THR A 78 -1.44 2.43 -5.38
C THR A 78 -1.76 2.06 -6.81
N GLU A 79 -3.02 2.17 -7.14
CA GLU A 79 -3.50 2.08 -8.51
C GLU A 79 -4.46 3.23 -8.73
N GLU A 80 -4.23 4.03 -9.77
CA GLU A 80 -5.11 5.17 -10.07
C GLU A 80 -6.44 4.70 -10.65
N PRO A 81 -7.53 5.47 -10.45
CA PRO A 81 -8.79 5.19 -11.12
C PRO A 81 -8.59 5.19 -12.63
N SER A 82 -9.33 4.33 -13.31
CA SER A 82 -9.31 4.26 -14.77
C SER A 82 -10.74 4.10 -15.26
N ASN A 83 -10.93 4.13 -16.58
CA ASN A 83 -12.27 3.99 -17.17
C ASN A 83 -12.94 2.71 -16.68
N GLY A 84 -14.05 2.87 -15.95
CA GLY A 84 -14.83 1.75 -15.47
C GLY A 84 -14.29 1.08 -14.21
N ALA A 85 -13.21 1.60 -13.61
CA ALA A 85 -12.64 1.04 -12.39
C ALA A 85 -12.21 2.14 -11.43
N GLU A 86 -12.48 1.92 -10.16
CA GLU A 86 -12.02 2.82 -9.11
C GLU A 86 -10.55 2.59 -8.81
N GLY A 87 -9.93 3.49 -8.07
CA GLY A 87 -8.56 3.33 -7.63
C GLY A 87 -8.45 2.33 -6.49
N GLU A 88 -7.24 1.87 -6.24
CA GLU A 88 -6.97 0.90 -5.20
C GLU A 88 -5.74 1.31 -4.39
N ARG A 89 -5.75 0.97 -3.11
CA ARG A 89 -4.66 1.24 -2.21
C ARG A 89 -4.43 0.05 -1.31
N TYR A 90 -3.18 -0.38 -1.23
CA TYR A 90 -2.76 -1.50 -0.39
C TYR A 90 -1.62 -1.05 0.50
N SER A 91 -1.66 -1.44 1.77
CA SER A 91 -0.59 -1.18 2.73
C SER A 91 -0.29 -2.47 3.49
N PHE A 92 0.98 -2.79 3.67
CA PHE A 92 1.37 -4.01 4.35
C PHE A 92 2.47 -3.76 5.37
N THR A 93 2.28 -4.31 6.55
CA THR A 93 3.32 -4.39 7.58
C THR A 93 3.37 -5.81 8.13
N PRO A 94 4.53 -6.26 8.66
CA PRO A 94 4.62 -7.60 9.24
C PRO A 94 3.64 -7.83 10.39
N GLU A 95 3.38 -6.81 11.20
CA GLU A 95 2.50 -6.95 12.35
C GLU A 95 1.02 -6.90 12.00
N LEU A 96 0.65 -5.99 11.11
CA LEU A 96 -0.77 -5.75 10.80
C LEU A 96 -1.29 -6.54 9.60
N GLY A 97 -0.39 -7.04 8.76
CA GLY A 97 -0.79 -7.69 7.52
C GLY A 97 -1.20 -6.69 6.46
N ILE A 98 -2.10 -7.11 5.58
CA ILE A 98 -2.51 -6.30 4.43
C ILE A 98 -3.76 -5.48 4.73
N PHE A 99 -3.71 -4.21 4.36
CA PHE A 99 -4.86 -3.31 4.31
C PHE A 99 -5.19 -3.05 2.85
N HIS A 100 -6.47 -3.06 2.53
CA HIS A 100 -6.94 -2.72 1.19
C HIS A 100 -8.10 -1.74 1.30
N ALA A 101 -8.07 -0.72 0.47
CA ALA A 101 -9.19 0.19 0.33
C ALA A 101 -9.34 0.61 -1.13
N THR A 102 -10.58 0.83 -1.52
CA THR A 102 -10.92 1.46 -2.78
C THR A 102 -10.73 2.96 -2.62
N THR A 103 -10.22 3.62 -3.66
CA THR A 103 -10.06 5.07 -3.65
C THR A 103 -10.89 5.70 -4.77
N GLY A 104 -11.44 6.88 -4.48
CA GLY A 104 -12.19 7.65 -5.46
C GLY A 104 -11.27 8.47 -6.37
N VAL A 105 -11.88 9.21 -7.28
CA VAL A 105 -11.14 10.01 -8.27
C VAL A 105 -10.26 11.08 -7.65
N HIS A 106 -10.56 11.49 -6.42
CA HIS A 106 -9.76 12.48 -5.70
C HIS A 106 -8.78 11.86 -4.72
N GLY A 107 -8.64 10.54 -4.75
CA GLY A 107 -7.69 9.84 -3.87
C GLY A 107 -8.22 9.50 -2.48
N ASP A 108 -9.46 9.88 -2.17
CA ASP A 108 -10.05 9.57 -0.87
C ASP A 108 -10.37 8.09 -0.75
N ILE A 109 -10.19 7.56 0.44
CA ILE A 109 -10.61 6.19 0.73
C ILE A 109 -12.14 6.14 0.75
N MET A 110 -12.69 5.17 0.03
CA MET A 110 -14.12 4.92 -0.04
C MET A 110 -14.45 3.72 0.82
N VAL A 111 -15.27 3.92 1.83
CA VAL A 111 -15.65 2.84 2.74
C VAL A 111 -17.02 2.29 2.35
N PRO A 112 -17.14 0.99 2.08
CA PRO A 112 -18.42 0.40 1.75
C PRO A 112 -19.45 0.57 2.87
N GLU A 113 -20.69 0.84 2.49
CA GLU A 113 -21.78 1.05 3.43
C GLU A 113 -21.89 -0.10 4.44
N GLU A 114 -21.80 -1.33 3.98
CA GLU A 114 -21.92 -2.48 4.86
C GLU A 114 -20.86 -2.56 5.94
N ARG A 115 -19.65 -2.10 5.62
CA ARG A 115 -18.58 -2.06 6.62
C ARG A 115 -18.82 -1.00 7.67
N LEU A 116 -19.36 0.16 7.25
CA LEU A 116 -19.74 1.20 8.20
C LEU A 116 -20.87 0.73 9.12
N LYS A 117 -21.87 0.06 8.56
CA LYS A 117 -22.97 -0.50 9.36
C LYS A 117 -22.46 -1.52 10.36
N ALA A 118 -21.53 -2.38 9.95
CA ALA A 118 -20.95 -3.37 10.87
C ALA A 118 -20.18 -2.70 12.01
N ALA A 119 -19.44 -1.62 11.72
CA ALA A 119 -18.73 -0.86 12.75
C ALA A 119 -19.71 -0.23 13.74
N MET A 120 -20.78 0.37 13.23
CA MET A 120 -21.83 0.97 14.07
C MET A 120 -22.48 -0.08 14.98
N LEU A 121 -22.74 -1.27 14.45
CA LEU A 121 -23.36 -2.35 15.21
C LEU A 121 -22.45 -2.82 16.33
N LYS A 122 -21.17 -3.00 16.08
CA LYS A 122 -20.18 -3.36 17.10
C LYS A 122 -20.12 -2.32 18.22
N ALA A 123 -20.12 -1.05 17.83
CA ALA A 123 -20.08 0.05 18.79
C ALA A 123 -21.35 0.07 19.65
N ALA A 124 -22.51 -0.13 19.03
CA ALA A 124 -23.79 -0.12 19.74
C ALA A 124 -23.92 -1.29 20.73
N SER A 125 -23.30 -2.42 20.43
CA SER A 125 -23.32 -3.59 21.32
C SER A 125 -22.25 -3.53 22.42
N GLY A 126 -21.39 -2.51 22.42
CA GLY A 126 -20.33 -2.36 23.41
C GLY A 126 -19.08 -3.17 23.11
N GLU A 127 -19.01 -3.84 21.96
CA GLU A 127 -17.86 -4.66 21.59
C GLU A 127 -16.65 -3.83 21.13
N ALA A 128 -16.89 -2.60 20.68
CA ALA A 128 -15.84 -1.78 20.12
C ALA A 128 -16.16 -0.30 20.27
N ASP A 129 -15.14 0.53 20.13
CA ASP A 129 -15.28 1.98 20.04
C ASP A 129 -15.50 2.38 18.58
N LEU A 130 -16.53 3.17 18.32
CA LEU A 130 -16.87 3.56 16.94
C LEU A 130 -15.72 4.30 16.24
N THR A 131 -15.09 5.22 16.94
CA THR A 131 -13.98 5.98 16.35
C THR A 131 -12.84 5.07 15.94
N GLU A 132 -12.45 4.14 16.80
CA GLU A 132 -11.40 3.17 16.49
C GLU A 132 -11.75 2.28 15.30
N GLU A 133 -13.00 1.83 15.24
CA GLU A 133 -13.46 0.99 14.13
C GLU A 133 -13.42 1.76 12.81
N VAL A 134 -13.87 3.01 12.80
CA VAL A 134 -13.82 3.84 11.60
C VAL A 134 -12.39 4.15 11.21
N GLU A 135 -11.52 4.47 12.15
CA GLU A 135 -10.10 4.71 11.88
C GLU A 135 -9.44 3.48 11.26
N ARG A 136 -9.81 2.30 11.71
CA ARG A 136 -9.29 1.06 11.15
C ARG A 136 -9.75 0.86 9.70
N LEU A 137 -10.99 1.19 9.41
CA LEU A 137 -11.51 1.14 8.04
C LEU A 137 -10.79 2.12 7.12
N LEU A 138 -10.32 3.23 7.68
CA LEU A 138 -9.54 4.23 6.94
C LEU A 138 -8.05 3.92 6.87
N GLY A 139 -7.61 2.82 7.51
CA GLY A 139 -6.21 2.40 7.47
C GLY A 139 -5.31 3.09 8.48
N ARG A 140 -5.85 3.74 9.50
CA ARG A 140 -5.09 4.48 10.49
C ARG A 140 -3.98 3.66 11.16
N PRO A 141 -4.21 2.41 11.60
CA PRO A 141 -3.13 1.62 12.20
C PRO A 141 -1.93 1.43 11.27
N TRP A 142 -2.19 1.21 9.98
CA TRP A 142 -1.12 1.07 8.99
C TRP A 142 -0.40 2.39 8.76
N ASP A 143 -1.14 3.49 8.68
CA ASP A 143 -0.55 4.82 8.51
C ASP A 143 0.39 5.14 9.68
N ASP A 144 -0.05 4.89 10.90
CA ASP A 144 0.76 5.15 12.09
C ASP A 144 2.04 4.34 12.08
N GLU A 145 1.98 3.07 11.70
CA GLU A 145 3.14 2.20 11.68
C GLU A 145 4.10 2.53 10.53
N LEU A 146 3.56 2.91 9.37
CA LEU A 146 4.37 3.19 8.19
C LEU A 146 4.97 4.58 8.15
N GLU A 147 4.40 5.53 8.88
CA GLU A 147 4.84 6.91 8.81
C GLU A 147 6.34 7.14 9.02
N PRO A 148 6.99 6.51 10.03
CA PRO A 148 8.43 6.68 10.21
C PRO A 148 9.26 6.27 9.00
N PHE A 149 8.81 5.25 8.27
CA PHE A 149 9.52 4.75 7.10
C PHE A 149 9.26 5.62 5.87
N ARG A 150 8.09 6.21 5.82
CA ARG A 150 7.68 7.07 4.72
C ARG A 150 8.51 8.34 4.65
N TYR A 151 8.82 8.97 5.78
CA TYR A 151 9.51 10.26 5.84
C TYR A 151 11.00 10.15 6.16
N ALA A 152 11.55 8.97 6.22
CA ALA A 152 12.93 8.76 6.58
C ALA A 152 13.93 8.96 5.43
N GLY A 153 13.47 9.23 4.23
CA GLY A 153 14.35 9.43 3.09
C GLY A 153 14.97 10.82 3.06
N ASP A 154 16.13 10.94 2.42
CA ASP A 154 16.95 12.15 2.35
C ASP A 154 16.25 13.36 1.74
N GLY A 155 15.34 13.96 2.49
CA GLY A 155 14.70 15.19 2.06
C GLY A 155 13.80 15.07 0.83
N ALA A 156 13.70 13.91 0.23
CA ALA A 156 12.77 13.69 -0.86
C ALA A 156 11.48 13.22 -0.25
N PRO A 157 10.46 14.06 -0.16
CA PRO A 157 9.19 13.64 0.43
C PRO A 157 8.61 12.52 -0.41
N VAL A 158 8.29 11.41 0.25
CA VAL A 158 7.53 10.36 -0.41
C VAL A 158 6.16 10.96 -0.71
N ARG A 159 5.75 10.86 -1.95
CA ARG A 159 4.47 11.37 -2.34
C ARG A 159 3.38 10.46 -1.81
N TRP A 160 2.55 11.00 -0.94
CA TRP A 160 1.53 10.22 -0.29
C TRP A 160 0.33 9.99 -1.17
N LEU A 161 -0.31 8.86 -0.94
CA LEU A 161 -1.51 8.48 -1.66
C LEU A 161 -2.65 9.46 -1.44
N HIS A 162 -2.75 9.98 -0.25
CA HIS A 162 -3.79 10.93 0.11
C HIS A 162 -3.44 12.38 -0.20
N GLN A 163 -2.25 12.64 -0.72
CA GLN A 163 -1.82 13.97 -1.11
C GLN A 163 -1.93 14.20 -2.60
N VAL A 164 -2.47 13.25 -3.30
CA VAL A 164 -2.64 13.33 -4.74
C VAL A 164 -3.93 14.08 -5.04
N VAL A 165 -4.03 15.28 -4.59
CA VAL A 165 -5.23 16.09 -4.79
C VAL A 165 -4.88 17.30 -5.64
#